data_ed6d54000960fd3980b420ef2d2013ec
#
_entry.id   ed6d54000960fd3980b420ef2d2013ec
#
_cell.length_a   1.000
_cell.length_b   1.000
_cell.length_c   1.000
_cell.angle_alpha   90.00
_cell.angle_beta   90.00
_cell.angle_gamma   90.00
#
_symmetry.space_group_name_H-M   'P 1'
#
loop_
_entity.id
_entity.type
_entity.pdbx_description
1 polymer ?
#
loop_
_entity_poly.entity_id
_entity_poly.type
_entity_poly.pdbx_seq_one_letter_code
_entity_poly.pdbx_strand_id
1 'polypeptide(L)'
;MSLVIDDREHDLISRLKNEGVEFTVSRLPLGDIQIERNGTMALIERKRTDDFAASITDGRWREQKSRLASSGAIVIYIIEGSLYGQSKSVETLSSAIWNTMLRDKMWVLMTRGIEDTSLHIQQLTKKIGTTLRGGTGVHSLLSKRKRKVESRWLLMLMALVSEAIATALIVEYPTLCELQSQLRKDPFQLCKISVSAKRRIGKVTVATLIKHFI
;
A
#
# COMPACT_ATOMS: atom_id res chain seq x y z
N MET A 1 -13.03 6.15 -14.93
CA MET A 1 -11.58 6.34 -14.77
C MET A 1 -11.10 7.05 -16.00
N SER A 2 -10.39 8.16 -15.83
CA SER A 2 -9.74 8.87 -16.93
C SER A 2 -8.25 9.03 -16.66
N LEU A 3 -7.44 8.81 -17.68
CA LEU A 3 -6.02 9.14 -17.74
C LEU A 3 -5.85 10.12 -18.88
N VAL A 4 -5.37 11.32 -18.59
CA VAL A 4 -5.12 12.36 -19.58
C VAL A 4 -3.66 12.73 -19.53
N ILE A 5 -3.00 12.76 -20.68
CA ILE A 5 -1.59 13.14 -20.84
C ILE A 5 -1.54 14.47 -21.60
N ASP A 6 -0.72 15.39 -21.12
CA ASP A 6 -0.49 16.67 -21.80
C ASP A 6 0.11 16.43 -23.21
N ASP A 7 -0.32 17.20 -24.16
CA ASP A 7 0.09 17.05 -25.58
C ASP A 7 1.58 17.32 -25.81
N ARG A 8 2.27 17.94 -24.85
CA ARG A 8 3.74 18.20 -24.89
C ARG A 8 4.58 16.99 -24.46
N GLU A 9 3.98 15.99 -23.83
CA GLU A 9 4.66 14.79 -23.33
C GLU A 9 4.86 13.72 -24.44
N HIS A 10 5.49 14.09 -25.55
CA HIS A 10 5.60 13.26 -26.75
C HIS A 10 6.21 11.88 -26.50
N ASP A 11 7.30 11.81 -25.74
CA ASP A 11 8.00 10.56 -25.45
C ASP A 11 7.12 9.63 -24.61
N LEU A 12 6.47 10.18 -23.59
CA LEU A 12 5.55 9.42 -22.72
C LEU A 12 4.32 8.95 -23.49
N ILE A 13 3.74 9.78 -24.32
CA ILE A 13 2.61 9.44 -25.19
C ILE A 13 2.98 8.26 -26.09
N SER A 14 4.14 8.35 -26.75
CA SER A 14 4.63 7.29 -27.63
C SER A 14 4.86 5.98 -26.86
N ARG A 15 5.46 6.07 -25.68
CA ARG A 15 5.72 4.92 -24.81
C ARG A 15 4.43 4.23 -24.37
N LEU A 16 3.47 4.97 -23.82
CA LEU A 16 2.20 4.43 -23.34
C LEU A 16 1.36 3.83 -24.48
N LYS A 17 1.39 4.41 -25.68
CA LYS A 17 0.75 3.82 -26.88
C LYS A 17 1.36 2.48 -27.25
N ASN A 18 2.68 2.37 -27.26
CA ASN A 18 3.38 1.11 -27.55
C ASN A 18 3.09 0.01 -26.53
N GLU A 19 2.76 0.38 -25.29
CA GLU A 19 2.38 -0.54 -24.21
C GLU A 19 0.87 -0.86 -24.19
N GLY A 20 0.08 -0.32 -25.12
CA GLY A 20 -1.35 -0.58 -25.22
C GLY A 20 -2.18 0.04 -24.09
N VAL A 21 -1.68 1.13 -23.50
CA VAL A 21 -2.39 1.83 -22.40
C VAL A 21 -3.45 2.75 -23.00
N GLU A 22 -4.66 2.71 -22.46
CA GLU A 22 -5.74 3.62 -22.85
C GLU A 22 -5.62 4.96 -22.12
N PHE A 23 -5.56 6.05 -22.87
CA PHE A 23 -5.52 7.42 -22.34
C PHE A 23 -5.99 8.44 -23.39
N THR A 24 -6.27 9.67 -22.94
CA THR A 24 -6.62 10.80 -23.79
C THR A 24 -5.42 11.77 -23.84
N VAL A 25 -5.16 12.34 -24.99
CA VAL A 25 -4.16 13.43 -25.15
C VAL A 25 -4.90 14.75 -25.20
N SER A 26 -4.53 15.70 -24.35
CA SER A 26 -5.13 17.04 -24.31
C SER A 26 -4.15 18.03 -23.68
N ARG A 27 -4.26 19.32 -24.03
CA ARG A 27 -3.54 20.36 -23.32
C ARG A 27 -4.06 20.50 -21.90
N LEU A 28 -3.20 20.24 -20.90
CA LEU A 28 -3.55 20.38 -19.49
C LEU A 28 -3.22 21.80 -18.98
N PRO A 29 -4.12 22.42 -18.21
CA PRO A 29 -3.84 23.72 -17.59
C PRO A 29 -2.82 23.64 -16.46
N LEU A 30 -2.71 22.45 -15.83
CA LEU A 30 -1.81 22.16 -14.71
C LEU A 30 -1.31 20.72 -14.76
N GLY A 31 0.01 20.55 -14.53
CA GLY A 31 0.66 19.26 -14.56
C GLY A 31 0.79 18.70 -15.99
N ASP A 32 1.44 17.56 -16.09
CA ASP A 32 1.71 16.86 -17.35
C ASP A 32 0.81 15.63 -17.51
N ILE A 33 0.32 15.08 -16.39
CA ILE A 33 -0.55 13.91 -16.39
C ILE A 33 -1.66 14.13 -15.36
N GLN A 34 -2.90 13.87 -15.76
CA GLN A 34 -4.07 13.87 -14.88
C GLN A 34 -4.68 12.48 -14.79
N ILE A 35 -4.91 12.00 -13.58
CA ILE A 35 -5.62 10.76 -13.32
C ILE A 35 -6.86 11.08 -12.49
N GLU A 36 -8.04 10.66 -12.95
CA GLU A 36 -9.26 10.80 -12.18
C GLU A 36 -9.99 9.45 -12.06
N ARG A 37 -10.35 9.11 -10.84
CA ARG A 37 -11.08 7.88 -10.54
C ARG A 37 -11.90 8.02 -9.27
N ASN A 38 -13.19 7.67 -9.35
CA ASN A 38 -14.08 7.64 -8.19
C ASN A 38 -14.12 8.95 -7.38
N GLY A 39 -14.09 10.10 -8.06
CA GLY A 39 -14.06 11.43 -7.44
C GLY A 39 -12.71 11.81 -6.80
N THR A 40 -11.66 11.03 -7.03
CA THR A 40 -10.30 11.37 -6.61
C THR A 40 -9.50 11.77 -7.83
N MET A 41 -8.90 12.97 -7.79
CA MET A 41 -8.04 13.53 -8.84
C MET A 41 -6.59 13.57 -8.35
N ALA A 42 -5.68 13.11 -9.20
CA ALA A 42 -4.24 13.30 -9.04
C ALA A 42 -3.68 14.06 -10.24
N LEU A 43 -2.82 15.03 -9.96
CA LEU A 43 -2.03 15.76 -10.93
C LEU A 43 -0.58 15.37 -10.75
N ILE A 44 0.04 15.00 -11.86
CA ILE A 44 1.44 14.56 -11.87
C ILE A 44 2.22 15.55 -12.73
N GLU A 45 3.29 16.08 -12.18
CA GLU A 45 4.30 16.87 -12.90
C GLU A 45 5.51 15.98 -13.14
N ARG A 46 5.86 15.76 -14.39
CA ARG A 46 7.04 15.00 -14.79
C ARG A 46 8.19 15.96 -15.11
N LYS A 47 9.35 15.68 -14.57
CA LYS A 47 10.52 16.52 -14.79
C LYS A 47 11.78 15.69 -14.88
N ARG A 48 12.57 15.88 -15.92
CA ARG A 48 13.92 15.31 -15.99
C ARG A 48 14.83 15.97 -14.97
N THR A 49 15.84 15.26 -14.49
CA THR A 49 16.72 15.77 -13.44
C THR A 49 17.51 17.01 -13.83
N ASP A 50 17.87 17.16 -15.11
CA ASP A 50 18.50 18.37 -15.65
C ASP A 50 17.54 19.58 -15.59
N ASP A 51 16.29 19.43 -16.02
CA ASP A 51 15.25 20.46 -15.94
C ASP A 51 14.86 20.77 -14.48
N PHE A 52 14.90 19.76 -13.62
CA PHE A 52 14.68 19.95 -12.17
C PHE A 52 15.77 20.85 -11.59
N ALA A 53 17.04 20.57 -11.85
CA ALA A 53 18.17 21.38 -11.40
C ALA A 53 18.09 22.83 -11.92
N ALA A 54 17.75 23.02 -13.20
CA ALA A 54 17.53 24.33 -13.78
C ALA A 54 16.36 25.08 -13.11
N SER A 55 15.22 24.40 -12.90
CA SER A 55 14.01 25.02 -12.33
C SER A 55 14.17 25.47 -10.87
N ILE A 56 15.08 24.89 -10.12
CA ILE A 56 15.44 25.35 -8.78
C ILE A 56 16.19 26.68 -8.88
N THR A 57 17.05 26.83 -9.87
CA THR A 57 17.89 28.03 -10.08
C THR A 57 17.04 29.24 -10.44
N ASP A 58 16.13 29.08 -11.38
CA ASP A 58 15.32 30.17 -11.94
C ASP A 58 13.98 30.42 -11.18
N GLY A 59 13.72 29.67 -10.12
CA GLY A 59 12.53 29.82 -9.28
C GLY A 59 11.26 29.18 -9.82
N ARG A 60 11.25 28.65 -11.04
CA ARG A 60 10.08 27.96 -11.63
C ARG A 60 9.57 26.82 -10.77
N TRP A 61 10.46 26.11 -10.08
CA TRP A 61 10.11 25.03 -9.15
C TRP A 61 9.11 25.46 -8.08
N ARG A 62 9.29 26.65 -7.49
CA ARG A 62 8.41 27.20 -6.46
C ARG A 62 7.06 27.63 -7.04
N GLU A 63 7.08 28.28 -8.19
CA GLU A 63 5.87 28.74 -8.87
C GLU A 63 4.98 27.57 -9.28
N GLN A 64 5.53 26.56 -9.93
CA GLN A 64 4.79 25.35 -10.32
C GLN A 64 4.15 24.67 -9.12
N LYS A 65 4.90 24.51 -8.01
CA LYS A 65 4.35 23.94 -6.78
C LYS A 65 3.17 24.75 -6.23
N SER A 66 3.27 26.05 -6.19
CA SER A 66 2.18 26.92 -5.71
C SER A 66 0.91 26.75 -6.54
N ARG A 67 1.04 26.68 -7.86
CA ARG A 67 -0.09 26.46 -8.77
C ARG A 67 -0.73 25.09 -8.58
N LEU A 68 0.08 24.03 -8.49
CA LEU A 68 -0.39 22.67 -8.26
C LEU A 68 -1.06 22.51 -6.89
N ALA A 69 -0.52 23.14 -5.83
CA ALA A 69 -1.10 23.12 -4.50
C ALA A 69 -2.52 23.71 -4.47
N SER A 70 -2.78 24.72 -5.27
CA SER A 70 -4.09 25.39 -5.33
C SER A 70 -5.17 24.56 -6.02
N SER A 71 -4.83 23.44 -6.66
CA SER A 71 -5.79 22.60 -7.39
C SER A 71 -6.70 21.76 -6.50
N GLY A 72 -6.29 21.51 -5.25
CA GLY A 72 -6.97 20.59 -4.34
C GLY A 72 -6.82 19.11 -4.72
N ALA A 73 -6.05 18.79 -5.77
CA ALA A 73 -5.75 17.43 -6.19
C ALA A 73 -4.61 16.81 -5.38
N ILE A 74 -4.45 15.50 -5.48
CA ILE A 74 -3.24 14.82 -5.02
C ILE A 74 -2.11 15.20 -5.98
N VAL A 75 -1.08 15.89 -5.48
CA VAL A 75 0.05 16.32 -6.30
C VAL A 75 1.19 15.32 -6.17
N ILE A 76 1.69 14.86 -7.32
CA ILE A 76 2.81 13.93 -7.41
C ILE A 76 3.84 14.51 -8.40
N TYR A 77 5.08 14.59 -7.98
CA TYR A 77 6.20 14.86 -8.87
C TYR A 77 6.87 13.56 -9.27
N ILE A 78 7.14 13.39 -10.56
CA ILE A 78 8.03 12.34 -11.07
C ILE A 78 9.31 13.02 -11.54
N ILE A 79 10.42 12.73 -10.86
CA ILE A 79 11.74 13.20 -11.22
C ILE A 79 12.49 12.05 -11.91
N GLU A 80 12.75 12.22 -13.19
CA GLU A 80 13.29 11.18 -14.07
C GLU A 80 14.78 11.35 -14.30
N GLY A 81 15.56 10.36 -13.87
CA GLY A 81 17.00 10.29 -14.06
C GLY A 81 17.79 10.32 -12.75
N SER A 82 19.10 10.59 -12.86
CA SER A 82 20.03 10.61 -11.73
C SER A 82 20.23 12.02 -11.20
N LEU A 83 20.28 12.18 -9.88
CA LEU A 83 20.67 13.46 -9.26
C LEU A 83 22.17 13.75 -9.39
N TYR A 84 22.98 12.74 -9.69
CA TYR A 84 24.41 12.90 -9.89
C TYR A 84 24.72 13.48 -11.27
N GLY A 85 25.79 14.30 -11.34
CA GLY A 85 26.24 14.90 -12.61
C GLY A 85 25.39 16.07 -13.08
N GLN A 86 24.51 16.62 -12.26
CA GLN A 86 23.68 17.77 -12.59
C GLN A 86 24.39 19.10 -12.32
N SER A 87 23.81 20.19 -12.79
CA SER A 87 24.32 21.57 -12.57
C SER A 87 24.27 22.02 -11.10
N LYS A 88 23.52 21.32 -10.25
CA LYS A 88 23.44 21.52 -8.81
C LYS A 88 23.98 20.31 -8.08
N SER A 89 24.47 20.51 -6.84
CA SER A 89 24.93 19.42 -6.01
C SER A 89 23.76 18.49 -5.61
N VAL A 90 24.07 17.23 -5.38
CA VAL A 90 23.11 16.21 -4.95
C VAL A 90 22.43 16.62 -3.64
N GLU A 91 23.15 17.26 -2.72
CA GLU A 91 22.62 17.76 -1.45
C GLU A 91 21.54 18.83 -1.69
N THR A 92 21.79 19.76 -2.63
CA THR A 92 20.81 20.81 -2.97
C THR A 92 19.55 20.20 -3.58
N LEU A 93 19.70 19.28 -4.52
CA LEU A 93 18.58 18.62 -5.18
C LEU A 93 17.79 17.75 -4.19
N SER A 94 18.47 16.96 -3.38
CA SER A 94 17.85 16.15 -2.34
C SER A 94 17.11 17.01 -1.31
N SER A 95 17.69 18.12 -0.89
CA SER A 95 17.04 19.07 0.02
C SER A 95 15.74 19.65 -0.58
N ALA A 96 15.74 19.97 -1.87
CA ALA A 96 14.54 20.45 -2.57
C ALA A 96 13.43 19.37 -2.62
N ILE A 97 13.81 18.11 -2.85
CA ILE A 97 12.90 16.96 -2.81
C ILE A 97 12.28 16.82 -1.40
N TRP A 98 13.12 16.75 -0.37
CA TRP A 98 12.65 16.61 1.00
C TRP A 98 11.75 17.78 1.45
N ASN A 99 12.09 19.03 1.07
CA ASN A 99 11.24 20.17 1.33
C ASN A 99 9.87 20.03 0.64
N THR A 100 9.83 19.51 -0.58
CA THR A 100 8.58 19.27 -1.31
C THR A 100 7.74 18.21 -0.61
N MET A 101 8.34 17.15 -0.11
CA MET A 101 7.62 16.08 0.58
C MET A 101 7.18 16.49 2.00
N LEU A 102 8.08 17.04 2.80
CA LEU A 102 7.83 17.25 4.23
C LEU A 102 7.09 18.56 4.51
N ARG A 103 7.50 19.66 3.86
CA ARG A 103 6.91 20.97 4.06
C ARG A 103 5.67 21.18 3.20
N ASP A 104 5.80 20.89 1.90
CA ASP A 104 4.76 21.20 0.91
C ASP A 104 3.71 20.08 0.81
N LYS A 105 3.95 18.92 1.46
CA LYS A 105 3.05 17.74 1.51
C LYS A 105 2.69 17.17 0.14
N MET A 106 3.61 17.28 -0.81
CA MET A 106 3.48 16.70 -2.14
C MET A 106 4.33 15.44 -2.26
N TRP A 107 3.85 14.47 -3.01
CA TRP A 107 4.58 13.24 -3.24
C TRP A 107 5.67 13.44 -4.27
N VAL A 108 6.84 12.85 -4.06
CA VAL A 108 7.92 12.81 -5.05
C VAL A 108 8.34 11.38 -5.30
N LEU A 109 8.35 11.00 -6.56
CA LEU A 109 8.80 9.70 -7.04
C LEU A 109 10.02 9.90 -7.94
N MET A 110 11.09 9.17 -7.66
CA MET A 110 12.26 9.10 -8.50
C MET A 110 12.13 7.92 -9.46
N THR A 111 12.37 8.14 -10.74
CA THR A 111 12.39 7.09 -11.78
C THR A 111 13.71 7.11 -12.53
N ARG A 112 14.13 5.98 -13.05
CA ARG A 112 15.40 5.86 -13.79
C ARG A 112 15.30 6.38 -15.21
N GLY A 113 14.10 6.35 -15.80
CA GLY A 113 13.82 6.75 -17.16
C GLY A 113 12.36 6.55 -17.52
N ILE A 114 12.05 6.74 -18.81
CA ILE A 114 10.68 6.74 -19.33
C ILE A 114 9.95 5.40 -19.11
N GLU A 115 10.69 4.26 -19.11
CA GLU A 115 10.14 2.94 -18.85
C GLU A 115 9.60 2.83 -17.44
N ASP A 116 10.40 3.24 -16.44
CA ASP A 116 9.98 3.26 -15.03
C ASP A 116 8.82 4.24 -14.85
N THR A 117 8.89 5.41 -15.46
CA THR A 117 7.84 6.44 -15.42
C THR A 117 6.51 5.89 -15.95
N SER A 118 6.52 5.24 -17.11
CA SER A 118 5.35 4.60 -17.70
C SER A 118 4.75 3.55 -16.79
N LEU A 119 5.59 2.65 -16.24
CA LEU A 119 5.16 1.62 -15.30
C LEU A 119 4.46 2.23 -14.07
N HIS A 120 5.05 3.27 -13.48
CA HIS A 120 4.49 3.93 -12.29
C HIS A 120 3.17 4.63 -12.60
N ILE A 121 3.02 5.28 -13.75
CA ILE A 121 1.76 5.89 -14.19
C ILE A 121 0.66 4.83 -14.30
N GLN A 122 0.94 3.70 -14.92
CA GLN A 122 -0.01 2.60 -15.03
C GLN A 122 -0.42 2.05 -13.66
N GLN A 123 0.53 1.90 -12.73
CA GLN A 123 0.23 1.44 -11.38
C GLN A 123 -0.59 2.48 -10.59
N LEU A 124 -0.24 3.77 -10.68
CA LEU A 124 -1.00 4.86 -10.07
C LEU A 124 -2.44 4.90 -10.58
N THR A 125 -2.64 4.78 -11.88
CA THR A 125 -3.95 4.74 -12.52
C THR A 125 -4.83 3.62 -11.95
N LYS A 126 -4.25 2.45 -11.65
CA LYS A 126 -4.96 1.34 -11.00
C LYS A 126 -5.26 1.59 -9.52
N LYS A 127 -4.45 2.38 -8.83
CA LYS A 127 -4.53 2.59 -7.37
C LYS A 127 -5.28 3.84 -6.96
N ILE A 128 -5.22 4.93 -7.72
CA ILE A 128 -5.96 6.17 -7.45
C ILE A 128 -7.46 5.85 -7.31
N GLY A 129 -8.08 6.43 -6.30
CA GLY A 129 -9.50 6.27 -6.02
C GLY A 129 -9.95 4.87 -5.55
N THR A 130 -9.04 3.91 -5.45
CA THR A 130 -9.34 2.58 -4.85
C THR A 130 -8.74 2.41 -3.47
N THR A 131 -7.51 2.87 -3.30
CA THR A 131 -6.75 2.71 -2.03
C THR A 131 -7.19 3.73 -0.98
N LEU A 132 -7.68 4.90 -1.42
CA LEU A 132 -8.09 6.00 -0.54
C LEU A 132 -9.52 5.87 -0.01
N ARG A 133 -10.33 4.92 -0.49
CA ARG A 133 -11.68 4.67 0.02
C ARG A 133 -11.61 4.03 1.41
N GLY A 134 -11.94 4.81 2.43
CA GLY A 134 -12.23 4.33 3.79
C GLY A 134 -11.01 3.93 4.62
N GLY A 135 -9.82 4.42 4.27
CA GLY A 135 -8.61 4.11 5.01
C GLY A 135 -7.93 5.33 5.59
N THR A 136 -8.01 5.54 6.87
CA THR A 136 -7.16 6.46 7.61
C THR A 136 -5.78 5.81 7.86
N GLY A 137 -4.99 5.63 6.79
CA GLY A 137 -3.60 5.19 6.89
C GLY A 137 -3.39 3.74 7.37
N VAL A 138 -2.26 3.49 8.02
CA VAL A 138 -1.78 2.17 8.44
C VAL A 138 -2.78 1.44 9.36
N HIS A 139 -3.52 2.17 10.19
CA HIS A 139 -4.54 1.58 11.08
C HIS A 139 -5.66 0.86 10.32
N SER A 140 -6.06 1.35 9.14
CA SER A 140 -7.08 0.68 8.33
C SER A 140 -6.56 -0.59 7.65
N LEU A 141 -5.26 -0.63 7.32
CA LEU A 141 -4.62 -1.83 6.79
C LEU A 141 -4.51 -2.92 7.86
N LEU A 142 -4.21 -2.53 9.11
CA LEU A 142 -4.20 -3.44 10.24
C LEU A 142 -5.60 -3.95 10.57
N SER A 143 -6.64 -3.12 10.45
CA SER A 143 -8.02 -3.53 10.70
C SER A 143 -8.55 -4.51 9.65
N LYS A 144 -8.09 -4.43 8.40
CA LYS A 144 -8.46 -5.38 7.34
C LYS A 144 -7.85 -6.77 7.53
N ARG A 145 -6.79 -6.89 8.33
CA ARG A 145 -6.23 -8.18 8.76
C ARG A 145 -6.94 -8.79 9.97
N LYS A 146 -7.89 -8.11 10.59
CA LYS A 146 -8.81 -8.76 11.51
C LYS A 146 -9.63 -9.76 10.66
N ARG A 147 -9.15 -11.01 10.57
CA ARG A 147 -10.04 -12.12 10.25
C ARG A 147 -11.27 -11.91 11.09
N LYS A 148 -12.46 -12.09 10.52
CA LYS A 148 -13.71 -12.10 11.25
C LYS A 148 -13.61 -13.26 12.22
N VAL A 149 -13.08 -12.99 13.40
CA VAL A 149 -12.99 -14.00 14.44
C VAL A 149 -14.36 -14.01 15.07
N GLU A 150 -15.15 -14.99 14.71
CA GLU A 150 -16.53 -15.13 15.11
C GLU A 150 -16.68 -15.40 16.63
N SER A 151 -15.58 -15.76 17.31
CA SER A 151 -15.60 -16.11 18.71
C SER A 151 -14.35 -15.63 19.45
N ARG A 152 -14.54 -14.97 20.60
CA ARG A 152 -13.44 -14.65 21.53
C ARG A 152 -12.74 -15.92 22.02
N TRP A 153 -13.47 -17.01 22.11
CA TRP A 153 -12.96 -18.32 22.50
C TRP A 153 -11.93 -18.86 21.50
N LEU A 154 -12.17 -18.68 20.20
CA LEU A 154 -11.19 -19.03 19.16
C LEU A 154 -9.88 -18.22 19.32
N LEU A 155 -9.96 -16.93 19.60
CA LEU A 155 -8.78 -16.10 19.84
C LEU A 155 -7.95 -16.55 21.04
N MET A 156 -8.62 -16.92 22.12
CA MET A 156 -7.94 -17.44 23.32
C MET A 156 -7.21 -18.75 23.03
N LEU A 157 -7.81 -19.66 22.30
CA LEU A 157 -7.17 -20.91 21.89
C LEU A 157 -6.02 -20.66 20.90
N MET A 158 -6.19 -19.76 19.95
CA MET A 158 -5.12 -19.41 18.98
C MET A 158 -3.90 -18.73 19.61
N ALA A 159 -4.01 -18.20 20.80
CA ALA A 159 -2.86 -17.72 21.58
C ALA A 159 -1.96 -18.86 22.07
N LEU A 160 -2.48 -20.07 22.17
CA LEU A 160 -1.79 -21.24 22.74
C LEU A 160 -1.48 -22.34 21.70
N VAL A 161 -2.33 -22.45 20.68
CA VAL A 161 -2.25 -23.51 19.67
C VAL A 161 -2.49 -22.95 18.25
N SER A 162 -2.16 -23.72 17.21
CA SER A 162 -2.42 -23.30 15.83
C SER A 162 -3.92 -23.19 15.55
N GLU A 163 -4.30 -22.33 14.58
CA GLU A 163 -5.70 -22.10 14.18
C GLU A 163 -6.45 -23.39 13.86
N ALA A 164 -5.79 -24.33 13.15
CA ALA A 164 -6.40 -25.60 12.80
C ALA A 164 -6.75 -26.45 14.04
N ILE A 165 -5.88 -26.43 15.06
CA ILE A 165 -6.13 -27.12 16.33
C ILE A 165 -7.22 -26.37 17.12
N ALA A 166 -7.17 -25.05 17.18
CA ALA A 166 -8.16 -24.23 17.85
C ALA A 166 -9.56 -24.43 17.27
N THR A 167 -9.69 -24.47 15.95
CA THR A 167 -10.94 -24.74 15.25
C THR A 167 -11.47 -26.13 15.54
N ALA A 168 -10.61 -27.16 15.51
CA ALA A 168 -11.01 -28.52 15.83
C ALA A 168 -11.47 -28.65 17.31
N LEU A 169 -10.82 -27.95 18.23
CA LEU A 169 -11.21 -27.92 19.65
C LEU A 169 -12.57 -27.25 19.86
N ILE A 170 -12.88 -26.17 19.14
CA ILE A 170 -14.16 -25.46 19.27
C ILE A 170 -15.33 -26.29 18.76
N VAL A 171 -15.11 -27.11 17.74
CA VAL A 171 -16.14 -28.02 17.22
C VAL A 171 -16.54 -29.03 18.29
N GLU A 172 -15.58 -29.58 19.03
CA GLU A 172 -15.84 -30.58 20.09
C GLU A 172 -16.21 -29.94 21.46
N TYR A 173 -15.59 -28.78 21.75
CA TYR A 173 -15.76 -28.04 23.00
C TYR A 173 -16.09 -26.58 22.72
N PRO A 174 -17.37 -26.25 22.44
CA PRO A 174 -17.79 -24.88 22.08
C PRO A 174 -17.50 -23.83 23.15
N THR A 175 -17.33 -24.25 24.42
CA THR A 175 -17.07 -23.35 25.55
C THR A 175 -15.79 -23.71 26.31
N LEU A 176 -15.21 -22.70 27.00
CA LEU A 176 -14.09 -22.92 27.92
C LEU A 176 -14.42 -23.94 29.01
N CYS A 177 -15.62 -23.86 29.58
CA CYS A 177 -16.05 -24.76 30.68
C CYS A 177 -16.07 -26.23 30.23
N GLU A 178 -16.52 -26.51 29.03
CA GLU A 178 -16.53 -27.87 28.45
C GLU A 178 -15.12 -28.39 28.24
N LEU A 179 -14.23 -27.57 27.68
CA LEU A 179 -12.83 -27.96 27.52
C LEU A 179 -12.16 -28.20 28.88
N GLN A 180 -12.34 -27.30 29.85
CA GLN A 180 -11.79 -27.48 31.22
C GLN A 180 -12.31 -28.73 31.87
N SER A 181 -13.60 -29.01 31.75
CA SER A 181 -14.23 -30.24 32.32
C SER A 181 -13.60 -31.49 31.71
N GLN A 182 -13.37 -31.50 30.40
CA GLN A 182 -12.74 -32.61 29.71
C GLN A 182 -11.26 -32.77 30.10
N LEU A 183 -10.51 -31.66 30.17
CA LEU A 183 -9.12 -31.69 30.59
C LEU A 183 -8.94 -32.22 32.01
N ARG A 184 -9.86 -31.94 32.92
CA ARG A 184 -9.86 -32.48 34.30
C ARG A 184 -10.25 -33.96 34.36
N LYS A 185 -11.17 -34.41 33.50
CA LYS A 185 -11.68 -35.78 33.47
C LYS A 185 -10.69 -36.72 32.79
N ASP A 186 -10.32 -36.44 31.57
CA ASP A 186 -9.36 -37.23 30.75
C ASP A 186 -8.76 -36.34 29.67
N PRO A 187 -7.58 -35.71 29.93
CA PRO A 187 -6.96 -34.80 29.01
C PRO A 187 -6.50 -35.48 27.68
N PHE A 188 -6.19 -36.78 27.72
CA PHE A 188 -5.71 -37.49 26.55
C PHE A 188 -6.82 -37.84 25.54
N GLN A 189 -8.09 -37.68 25.92
CA GLN A 189 -9.19 -37.75 24.96
C GLN A 189 -9.04 -36.76 23.83
N LEU A 190 -8.43 -35.60 24.09
CA LEU A 190 -8.14 -34.59 23.05
C LEU A 190 -7.21 -35.14 21.93
N CYS A 191 -6.38 -36.13 22.24
CA CYS A 191 -5.50 -36.75 21.23
C CYS A 191 -6.27 -37.56 20.17
N LYS A 192 -7.54 -37.85 20.38
CA LYS A 192 -8.41 -38.52 19.41
C LYS A 192 -8.98 -37.56 18.38
N ILE A 193 -8.98 -36.24 18.68
CA ILE A 193 -9.53 -35.21 17.79
C ILE A 193 -8.69 -35.07 16.54
N SER A 194 -9.35 -35.17 15.39
CA SER A 194 -8.73 -35.03 14.07
C SER A 194 -8.62 -33.55 13.70
N VAL A 195 -7.42 -33.10 13.36
CA VAL A 195 -7.17 -31.71 12.89
C VAL A 195 -7.18 -31.66 11.36
N SER A 196 -6.83 -32.77 10.72
CA SER A 196 -6.93 -32.99 9.27
C SER A 196 -6.98 -34.51 8.99
N ALA A 197 -7.15 -34.89 7.72
CA ALA A 197 -7.24 -36.30 7.31
C ALA A 197 -6.10 -37.20 7.85
N LYS A 198 -4.91 -36.61 8.11
CA LYS A 198 -3.71 -37.35 8.55
C LYS A 198 -3.14 -36.87 9.90
N ARG A 199 -3.75 -35.87 10.56
CA ARG A 199 -3.17 -35.24 11.75
C ARG A 199 -4.18 -35.16 12.89
N ARG A 200 -3.74 -35.57 14.08
CA ARG A 200 -4.47 -35.46 15.35
C ARG A 200 -3.76 -34.52 16.32
N ILE A 201 -4.45 -34.12 17.39
CA ILE A 201 -3.85 -33.30 18.45
C ILE A 201 -2.76 -34.12 19.16
N GLY A 202 -1.56 -33.55 19.27
CA GLY A 202 -0.42 -34.21 19.91
C GLY A 202 -0.40 -34.01 21.42
N LYS A 203 0.29 -34.92 22.14
CA LYS A 203 0.46 -34.86 23.60
C LYS A 203 1.08 -33.55 24.11
N VAL A 204 2.00 -32.95 23.36
CA VAL A 204 2.60 -31.65 23.71
C VAL A 204 1.55 -30.55 23.74
N THR A 205 0.65 -30.50 22.77
CA THR A 205 -0.46 -29.57 22.73
C THR A 205 -1.40 -29.74 23.94
N VAL A 206 -1.71 -30.99 24.28
CA VAL A 206 -2.52 -31.30 25.47
C VAL A 206 -1.84 -30.80 26.75
N ALA A 207 -0.54 -31.02 26.90
CA ALA A 207 0.23 -30.52 28.03
C ALA A 207 0.20 -28.97 28.11
N THR A 208 0.30 -28.29 26.97
CA THR A 208 0.16 -26.83 26.91
C THR A 208 -1.23 -26.37 27.38
N LEU A 209 -2.30 -27.03 26.94
CA LEU A 209 -3.66 -26.68 27.32
C LEU A 209 -3.92 -26.94 28.84
N ILE A 210 -3.41 -28.03 29.39
CA ILE A 210 -3.47 -28.31 30.82
C ILE A 210 -2.83 -27.17 31.61
N LYS A 211 -1.59 -26.78 31.24
CA LYS A 211 -0.84 -25.74 31.94
C LYS A 211 -1.57 -24.39 32.00
N HIS A 212 -2.40 -24.06 31.00
CA HIS A 212 -3.04 -22.75 30.89
C HIS A 212 -4.51 -22.73 31.29
N PHE A 213 -5.16 -23.87 31.34
CA PHE A 213 -6.61 -23.94 31.63
C PHE A 213 -6.97 -24.72 32.89
N ILE A 214 -6.04 -25.43 33.51
CA ILE A 214 -6.19 -26.14 34.78
C ILE A 214 -5.21 -25.61 35.80
#